data_b837ca94422735e8d6ccb850ca15850a
#
_entry.id   b837ca94422735e8d6ccb850ca15850a
#
_cell.length_a   1.000
_cell.length_b   1.000
_cell.length_c   1.000
_cell.angle_alpha   90.00
_cell.angle_beta   90.00
_cell.angle_gamma   90.00
#
_symmetry.space_group_name_H-M   'P 1'
#
loop_
_entity.id
_entity.type
_entity.pdbx_description
1 polymer ?
#
loop_
_entity_poly.entity_id
_entity_poly.type
_entity_poly.pdbx_seq_one_letter_code
_entity_poly.pdbx_strand_id
1 'polypeptide(L)'
;MSGTSLDGLDLVCVDFKKKKNWDFEILKAKTYSYSSEWKTCLSELHLQNSQQIKEVEKDYVNLLAKFILDFKSDIEGIDFVSSHGHTVFHQPDQGFTLQIGNTPQLSKLIALPLICDFRSQDVELGGQGAPLVPIGDLHLFKSYSCCLNLGGFANVSLPQKAQVTAFDICAVNIVLNVLANEEGLEYDSEGNLARAGHLIPELLSALENLEYYQKKAPKSLGIEWVNEKIFPLLDQYRTNLVEDRIHTYTYHIAKQIGSIFKNTDSVLITGGGAKNNYLISLLNKFSKVKFSIPDPLVVDFKEALIFAFLGLLRIENQVNCLSSVTGASADHSSGNIFYP
;
A
#
# COMPACT_ATOMS: atom_id res chain seq x y z
N MET A 1 -5.49 6.18 7.67
CA MET A 1 -4.25 5.78 6.98
C MET A 1 -3.67 6.98 6.22
N SER A 2 -2.39 7.30 6.41
CA SER A 2 -1.70 8.35 5.65
C SER A 2 -0.51 7.71 4.95
N GLY A 3 -0.55 7.67 3.64
CA GLY A 3 0.50 7.09 2.80
C GLY A 3 1.59 8.10 2.44
N THR A 4 2.69 7.60 1.89
CA THR A 4 3.81 8.42 1.37
C THR A 4 3.48 9.12 0.05
N SER A 5 2.35 8.81 -0.59
CA SER A 5 1.82 9.53 -1.76
C SER A 5 1.39 10.97 -1.44
N LEU A 6 1.15 11.28 -0.15
CA LEU A 6 0.72 12.59 0.34
C LEU A 6 -0.60 13.11 -0.26
N ASP A 7 -1.43 12.23 -0.80
CA ASP A 7 -2.73 12.60 -1.37
C ASP A 7 -3.70 13.07 -0.30
N GLY A 8 -3.63 12.45 0.88
CA GLY A 8 -4.49 12.78 2.00
C GLY A 8 -4.47 11.73 3.12
N LEU A 9 -5.47 11.86 3.99
CA LEU A 9 -5.78 10.92 5.05
C LEU A 9 -7.00 10.09 4.68
N ASP A 10 -6.83 8.79 4.50
CA ASP A 10 -7.93 7.85 4.31
C ASP A 10 -8.53 7.42 5.64
N LEU A 11 -9.83 7.61 5.79
CA LEU A 11 -10.62 7.17 6.93
C LEU A 11 -11.69 6.19 6.46
N VAL A 12 -11.82 5.08 7.19
CA VAL A 12 -12.90 4.11 7.01
C VAL A 12 -13.57 3.82 8.34
N CYS A 13 -14.88 3.66 8.34
CA CYS A 13 -15.64 3.04 9.43
C CYS A 13 -16.04 1.64 8.99
N VAL A 14 -15.69 0.63 9.78
CA VAL A 14 -15.87 -0.78 9.44
C VAL A 14 -16.56 -1.50 10.56
N ASP A 15 -17.59 -2.27 10.23
CA ASP A 15 -18.19 -3.27 11.11
C ASP A 15 -17.54 -4.63 10.85
N PHE A 16 -16.87 -5.19 11.86
CA PHE A 16 -16.25 -6.52 11.78
C PHE A 16 -17.09 -7.55 12.50
N LYS A 17 -17.36 -8.67 11.84
CA LYS A 17 -18.14 -9.78 12.38
C LYS A 17 -17.29 -11.06 12.40
N LYS A 18 -17.13 -11.65 13.59
CA LYS A 18 -16.44 -12.93 13.74
C LYS A 18 -17.46 -14.07 13.80
N LYS A 19 -17.52 -14.85 12.72
CA LYS A 19 -18.23 -16.14 12.67
C LYS A 19 -17.20 -17.27 12.67
N LYS A 20 -17.29 -18.19 11.74
CA LYS A 20 -16.22 -19.17 11.44
C LYS A 20 -14.97 -18.49 10.88
N ASN A 21 -15.16 -17.45 10.09
CA ASN A 21 -14.13 -16.56 9.55
C ASN A 21 -14.49 -15.12 9.91
N TRP A 22 -13.53 -14.22 9.80
CA TRP A 22 -13.79 -12.79 9.82
C TRP A 22 -14.57 -12.37 8.57
N ASP A 23 -15.52 -11.49 8.77
CA ASP A 23 -16.32 -10.79 7.76
C ASP A 23 -16.29 -9.30 8.07
N PHE A 24 -16.52 -8.45 7.09
CA PHE A 24 -16.49 -7.01 7.28
C PHE A 24 -17.48 -6.28 6.38
N GLU A 25 -17.90 -5.12 6.82
CA GLU A 25 -18.71 -4.18 6.05
C GLU A 25 -18.13 -2.78 6.22
N ILE A 26 -17.74 -2.11 5.11
CA ILE A 26 -17.32 -0.71 5.13
C ILE A 26 -18.59 0.14 5.17
N LEU A 27 -18.85 0.75 6.32
CA LEU A 27 -20.05 1.59 6.56
C LEU A 27 -19.88 2.99 5.97
N LYS A 28 -18.65 3.53 6.04
CA LYS A 28 -18.29 4.85 5.51
C LYS A 28 -16.81 4.88 5.17
N ALA A 29 -16.48 5.56 4.08
CA ALA A 29 -15.08 5.81 3.69
C ALA A 29 -14.96 7.22 3.12
N LYS A 30 -13.84 7.90 3.40
CA LYS A 30 -13.54 9.26 2.89
C LYS A 30 -12.06 9.54 2.95
N THR A 31 -11.55 10.15 1.88
CA THR A 31 -10.20 10.72 1.85
C THR A 31 -10.30 12.23 2.15
N TYR A 32 -9.53 12.70 3.12
CA TYR A 32 -9.33 14.10 3.43
C TYR A 32 -8.02 14.57 2.82
N SER A 33 -8.09 15.33 1.74
CA SER A 33 -6.89 15.84 1.05
C SER A 33 -6.07 16.75 1.95
N TYR A 34 -4.75 16.61 1.89
CA TYR A 34 -3.83 17.56 2.51
C TYR A 34 -3.78 18.86 1.71
N SER A 35 -3.66 19.99 2.41
CA SER A 35 -3.33 21.26 1.76
C SER A 35 -1.91 21.22 1.18
N SER A 36 -1.59 22.15 0.27
CA SER A 36 -0.24 22.26 -0.31
C SER A 36 0.83 22.45 0.76
N GLU A 37 0.51 23.21 1.82
CA GLU A 37 1.43 23.46 2.94
C GLU A 37 1.71 22.14 3.70
N TRP A 38 0.67 21.34 3.96
CA TRP A 38 0.84 20.05 4.61
C TRP A 38 1.59 19.04 3.73
N LYS A 39 1.32 19.02 2.42
CA LYS A 39 2.07 18.16 1.48
C LYS A 39 3.57 18.49 1.52
N THR A 40 3.93 19.76 1.42
CA THR A 40 5.33 20.21 1.52
C THR A 40 5.92 19.87 2.88
N CYS A 41 5.22 20.21 3.98
CA CYS A 41 5.69 19.94 5.33
C CYS A 41 5.99 18.46 5.56
N LEU A 42 5.07 17.57 5.19
CA LEU A 42 5.23 16.11 5.39
C LEU A 42 6.32 15.52 4.47
N SER A 43 6.46 16.00 3.24
CA SER A 43 7.47 15.51 2.29
C SER A 43 8.90 15.85 2.74
N GLU A 44 9.09 16.98 3.41
CA GLU A 44 10.40 17.48 3.87
C GLU A 44 10.69 17.16 5.34
N LEU A 45 9.74 16.55 6.06
CA LEU A 45 9.85 16.35 7.51
C LEU A 45 11.05 15.48 7.91
N HIS A 46 11.44 14.54 7.06
CA HIS A 46 12.62 13.70 7.27
C HIS A 46 13.95 14.46 7.23
N LEU A 47 13.97 15.71 6.73
CA LEU A 47 15.15 16.59 6.71
C LEU A 47 15.25 17.44 7.98
N GLN A 48 14.24 17.43 8.83
CA GLN A 48 14.15 18.28 10.01
C GLN A 48 14.82 17.62 11.22
N ASN A 49 15.19 18.45 12.21
CA ASN A 49 15.70 17.94 13.48
C ASN A 49 14.57 17.42 14.38
N SER A 50 14.93 16.67 15.42
CA SER A 50 13.97 16.01 16.31
C SER A 50 13.02 16.97 17.05
N GLN A 51 13.44 18.20 17.33
CA GLN A 51 12.59 19.21 17.97
C GLN A 51 11.53 19.74 16.99
N GLN A 52 11.91 20.01 15.76
CA GLN A 52 10.99 20.45 14.70
C GLN A 52 9.98 19.36 14.36
N ILE A 53 10.43 18.09 14.28
CA ILE A 53 9.51 16.93 14.06
C ILE A 53 8.46 16.86 15.17
N LYS A 54 8.84 17.04 16.44
CA LYS A 54 7.90 17.05 17.57
C LYS A 54 6.90 18.21 17.52
N GLU A 55 7.31 19.37 17.04
CA GLU A 55 6.41 20.52 16.85
C GLU A 55 5.40 20.25 15.75
N VAL A 56 5.85 19.77 14.59
CA VAL A 56 4.98 19.35 13.48
C VAL A 56 4.03 18.23 13.91
N GLU A 57 4.50 17.27 14.70
CA GLU A 57 3.64 16.18 15.21
C GLU A 57 2.46 16.70 16.03
N LYS A 58 2.66 17.74 16.88
CA LYS A 58 1.55 18.34 17.64
C LYS A 58 0.49 18.91 16.72
N ASP A 59 0.89 19.63 15.67
CA ASP A 59 -0.03 20.22 14.71
C ASP A 59 -0.69 19.15 13.86
N TYR A 60 0.04 18.10 13.51
CA TYR A 60 -0.48 16.97 12.78
C TYR A 60 -1.51 16.17 13.60
N VAL A 61 -1.29 15.99 14.90
CA VAL A 61 -2.26 15.39 15.83
C VAL A 61 -3.56 16.19 15.87
N ASN A 62 -3.50 17.52 15.89
CA ASN A 62 -4.68 18.39 15.83
C ASN A 62 -5.41 18.26 14.49
N LEU A 63 -4.68 18.16 13.38
CA LEU A 63 -5.25 17.92 12.05
C LEU A 63 -5.97 16.57 11.97
N LEU A 64 -5.33 15.51 12.47
CA LEU A 64 -5.93 14.17 12.54
C LEU A 64 -7.20 14.19 13.37
N ALA A 65 -7.16 14.80 14.56
CA ALA A 65 -8.33 14.94 15.43
C ALA A 65 -9.49 15.65 14.71
N LYS A 66 -9.21 16.77 14.03
CA LYS A 66 -10.22 17.51 13.23
C LYS A 66 -10.86 16.61 12.17
N PHE A 67 -10.08 15.89 11.40
CA PHE A 67 -10.60 15.01 10.34
C PHE A 67 -11.39 13.83 10.90
N ILE A 68 -10.90 13.21 11.99
CA ILE A 68 -11.61 12.10 12.64
C ILE A 68 -12.93 12.56 13.25
N LEU A 69 -12.98 13.72 13.91
CA LEU A 69 -14.20 14.28 14.49
C LEU A 69 -15.22 14.65 13.42
N ASP A 70 -14.81 15.24 12.30
CA ASP A 70 -15.68 15.50 11.16
C ASP A 70 -16.21 14.17 10.56
N PHE A 71 -15.33 13.20 10.34
CA PHE A 71 -15.71 11.92 9.76
C PHE A 71 -16.72 11.16 10.60
N LYS A 72 -16.54 11.16 11.93
CA LYS A 72 -17.42 10.42 12.86
C LYS A 72 -18.70 11.15 13.26
N SER A 73 -18.93 12.38 12.81
CA SER A 73 -20.00 13.25 13.27
C SER A 73 -21.43 12.68 13.11
N ASP A 74 -21.60 11.78 12.17
CA ASP A 74 -22.84 11.08 11.82
C ASP A 74 -22.78 9.56 12.05
N ILE A 75 -21.78 9.08 12.80
CA ILE A 75 -21.56 7.66 13.07
C ILE A 75 -21.67 7.44 14.58
N GLU A 76 -22.54 6.52 14.99
CA GLU A 76 -22.70 6.09 16.39
C GLU A 76 -22.02 4.73 16.61
N GLY A 77 -21.68 4.42 17.87
CA GLY A 77 -21.19 3.09 18.26
C GLY A 77 -19.78 2.75 17.80
N ILE A 78 -18.89 3.75 17.69
CA ILE A 78 -17.48 3.51 17.37
C ILE A 78 -16.78 3.04 18.65
N ASP A 79 -16.21 1.84 18.60
CA ASP A 79 -15.50 1.24 19.74
C ASP A 79 -14.08 1.82 19.91
N PHE A 80 -13.37 2.06 18.80
CA PHE A 80 -11.99 2.56 18.81
C PHE A 80 -11.59 3.17 17.47
N VAL A 81 -10.47 3.87 17.47
CA VAL A 81 -9.77 4.32 16.25
C VAL A 81 -8.45 3.57 16.13
N SER A 82 -8.17 3.04 14.93
CA SER A 82 -6.88 2.44 14.59
C SER A 82 -6.13 3.35 13.61
N SER A 83 -4.92 3.77 13.96
CA SER A 83 -4.14 4.74 13.20
C SER A 83 -2.76 4.21 12.83
N HIS A 84 -2.42 4.29 11.55
CA HIS A 84 -1.04 4.08 11.09
C HIS A 84 -0.12 5.24 11.47
N GLY A 85 -0.66 6.47 11.54
CA GLY A 85 0.14 7.69 11.55
C GLY A 85 0.70 8.02 10.15
N HIS A 86 1.66 8.95 10.10
CA HIS A 86 2.42 9.27 8.89
C HIS A 86 3.89 8.94 9.07
N THR A 87 4.46 8.16 8.15
CA THR A 87 5.85 7.69 8.25
C THR A 87 6.83 8.81 7.89
N VAL A 88 7.68 9.15 8.84
CA VAL A 88 8.80 10.11 8.67
C VAL A 88 10.10 9.35 8.41
N PHE A 89 10.37 8.32 9.21
CA PHE A 89 11.55 7.47 9.06
C PHE A 89 11.16 5.99 9.04
N HIS A 90 11.84 5.24 8.20
CA HIS A 90 11.73 3.79 8.19
C HIS A 90 13.10 3.19 7.88
N GLN A 91 13.85 2.90 8.92
CA GLN A 91 15.25 2.43 8.88
C GLN A 91 15.39 1.17 9.75
N PRO A 92 14.69 0.07 9.41
CA PRO A 92 14.66 -1.15 10.22
C PRO A 92 16.05 -1.76 10.42
N ASP A 93 16.95 -1.66 9.44
CA ASP A 93 18.33 -2.13 9.56
C ASP A 93 19.14 -1.39 10.64
N GLN A 94 18.66 -0.20 11.05
CA GLN A 94 19.20 0.58 12.16
C GLN A 94 18.36 0.41 13.44
N GLY A 95 17.37 -0.48 13.45
CA GLY A 95 16.45 -0.68 14.55
C GLY A 95 15.49 0.49 14.80
N PHE A 96 15.21 1.31 13.77
CA PHE A 96 14.44 2.55 13.93
C PHE A 96 13.33 2.72 12.89
N THR A 97 12.16 3.11 13.39
CA THR A 97 11.04 3.57 12.57
C THR A 97 10.28 4.67 13.32
N LEU A 98 9.74 5.65 12.63
CA LEU A 98 8.96 6.75 13.22
C LEU A 98 7.76 7.08 12.36
N GLN A 99 6.59 6.93 12.94
CA GLN A 99 5.32 7.43 12.40
C GLN A 99 4.78 8.49 13.35
N ILE A 100 4.60 9.72 12.86
CA ILE A 100 3.98 10.80 13.65
C ILE A 100 2.46 10.66 13.70
N GLY A 101 1.84 11.24 14.73
CA GLY A 101 0.40 11.15 14.99
C GLY A 101 0.02 10.01 15.94
N ASN A 102 0.96 9.18 16.36
CA ASN A 102 0.78 8.03 17.24
C ASN A 102 0.95 8.40 18.72
N THR A 103 0.17 9.38 19.19
CA THR A 103 0.31 9.92 20.55
C THR A 103 -0.94 9.78 21.39
N PRO A 104 -0.81 9.68 22.75
CA PRO A 104 -1.95 9.68 23.66
C PRO A 104 -2.84 10.92 23.53
N GLN A 105 -2.28 12.03 23.05
CA GLN A 105 -3.03 13.28 22.87
C GLN A 105 -4.14 13.11 21.85
N LEU A 106 -3.93 12.33 20.78
CA LEU A 106 -4.97 12.08 19.78
C LEU A 106 -6.18 11.36 20.40
N SER A 107 -5.97 10.33 21.24
CA SER A 107 -7.05 9.62 21.95
C SER A 107 -7.91 10.58 22.80
N LYS A 108 -7.26 11.49 23.54
CA LYS A 108 -7.96 12.51 24.34
C LYS A 108 -8.79 13.48 23.48
N LEU A 109 -8.23 13.95 22.36
CA LEU A 109 -8.91 14.88 21.48
C LEU A 109 -10.14 14.27 20.81
N ILE A 110 -10.06 13.01 20.41
CA ILE A 110 -11.16 12.31 19.72
C ILE A 110 -12.16 11.64 20.69
N ALA A 111 -11.81 11.57 22.00
CA ALA A 111 -12.57 10.91 23.07
C ALA A 111 -12.89 9.44 22.74
N LEU A 112 -11.93 8.70 22.19
CA LEU A 112 -12.04 7.27 21.84
C LEU A 112 -10.69 6.57 22.11
N PRO A 113 -10.70 5.27 22.44
CA PRO A 113 -9.49 4.47 22.45
C PRO A 113 -8.76 4.57 21.09
N LEU A 114 -7.44 4.73 21.12
CA LEU A 114 -6.58 4.81 19.96
C LEU A 114 -5.60 3.62 19.96
N ILE A 115 -5.59 2.85 18.88
CA ILE A 115 -4.59 1.83 18.62
C ILE A 115 -3.69 2.33 17.52
N CYS A 116 -2.39 2.35 17.75
CA CYS A 116 -1.43 2.91 16.80
C CYS A 116 -0.03 2.33 17.02
N ASP A 117 0.96 2.77 16.22
CA ASP A 117 2.35 2.31 16.31
C ASP A 117 2.51 0.79 16.11
N PHE A 118 2.06 0.31 14.96
CA PHE A 118 2.11 -1.11 14.62
C PHE A 118 3.49 -1.60 14.15
N ARG A 119 4.47 -0.70 13.95
CA ARG A 119 5.75 -1.04 13.33
C ARG A 119 6.91 -1.16 14.32
N SER A 120 6.92 -0.36 15.38
CA SER A 120 8.05 -0.27 16.31
C SER A 120 8.38 -1.60 16.97
N GLN A 121 7.38 -2.32 17.48
CA GLN A 121 7.58 -3.62 18.12
C GLN A 121 8.15 -4.67 17.14
N ASP A 122 7.73 -4.67 15.88
CA ASP A 122 8.26 -5.59 14.89
C ASP A 122 9.74 -5.31 14.61
N VAL A 123 10.12 -4.04 14.50
CA VAL A 123 11.52 -3.62 14.33
C VAL A 123 12.36 -3.98 15.55
N GLU A 124 11.84 -3.81 16.76
CA GLU A 124 12.49 -4.24 18.03
C GLU A 124 12.70 -5.76 18.08
N LEU A 125 11.82 -6.54 17.47
CA LEU A 125 11.95 -7.99 17.31
C LEU A 125 12.84 -8.42 16.14
N GLY A 126 13.54 -7.47 15.51
CA GLY A 126 14.45 -7.72 14.39
C GLY A 126 13.75 -7.83 13.03
N GLY A 127 12.45 -7.52 12.95
CA GLY A 127 11.69 -7.50 11.71
C GLY A 127 11.85 -6.19 10.95
N GLN A 128 11.34 -6.18 9.72
CA GLN A 128 11.37 -5.01 8.84
C GLN A 128 10.27 -3.98 9.16
N GLY A 129 9.33 -4.24 10.08
CA GLY A 129 8.20 -3.35 10.35
C GLY A 129 7.20 -3.23 9.20
N ALA A 130 7.41 -3.97 8.12
CA ALA A 130 6.61 -3.99 6.90
C ALA A 130 6.89 -5.28 6.10
N PRO A 131 5.93 -5.72 5.20
CA PRO A 131 4.56 -5.23 5.10
C PRO A 131 3.65 -5.80 6.21
N LEU A 132 2.67 -5.02 6.66
CA LEU A 132 1.68 -5.43 7.66
C LEU A 132 0.33 -5.86 7.05
N VAL A 133 0.11 -5.53 5.78
CA VAL A 133 -1.12 -5.83 5.03
C VAL A 133 -1.41 -7.34 4.91
N PRO A 134 -0.42 -8.24 4.77
CA PRO A 134 -0.66 -9.66 4.48
C PRO A 134 -1.51 -10.41 5.50
N ILE A 135 -1.51 -10.01 6.78
CA ILE A 135 -2.42 -10.63 7.75
C ILE A 135 -3.89 -10.31 7.49
N GLY A 136 -4.17 -9.07 7.04
CA GLY A 136 -5.50 -8.70 6.60
C GLY A 136 -5.92 -9.50 5.36
N ASP A 137 -5.02 -9.65 4.39
CA ASP A 137 -5.26 -10.49 3.21
C ASP A 137 -5.62 -11.92 3.61
N LEU A 138 -4.88 -12.50 4.55
CA LEU A 138 -5.09 -13.86 5.05
C LEU A 138 -6.45 -14.02 5.73
N HIS A 139 -6.91 -13.03 6.48
CA HIS A 139 -8.11 -13.14 7.31
C HIS A 139 -9.39 -12.65 6.62
N LEU A 140 -9.32 -11.55 5.89
CA LEU A 140 -10.50 -10.87 5.31
C LEU A 140 -10.79 -11.35 3.88
N PHE A 141 -9.78 -11.82 3.15
CA PHE A 141 -9.91 -12.19 1.73
C PHE A 141 -9.66 -13.68 1.44
N LYS A 142 -10.03 -14.56 2.39
CA LYS A 142 -9.86 -16.02 2.30
C LYS A 142 -10.50 -16.71 1.11
N SER A 143 -11.46 -16.07 0.46
CA SER A 143 -12.10 -16.58 -0.75
C SER A 143 -11.20 -16.53 -1.99
N TYR A 144 -10.08 -15.81 -1.89
CA TYR A 144 -9.08 -15.69 -2.95
C TYR A 144 -7.81 -16.45 -2.59
N SER A 145 -7.20 -17.06 -3.60
CA SER A 145 -5.94 -17.78 -3.42
C SER A 145 -4.78 -16.84 -3.09
N CYS A 146 -4.84 -15.58 -3.55
CA CYS A 146 -3.88 -14.53 -3.22
C CYS A 146 -4.45 -13.14 -3.48
N CYS A 147 -3.76 -12.12 -2.95
CA CYS A 147 -4.08 -10.72 -3.14
C CYS A 147 -2.92 -10.03 -3.88
N LEU A 148 -3.26 -9.32 -4.95
CA LEU A 148 -2.37 -8.49 -5.75
C LEU A 148 -2.76 -7.02 -5.54
N ASN A 149 -1.83 -6.19 -5.08
CA ASN A 149 -2.01 -4.75 -5.01
C ASN A 149 -1.25 -4.08 -6.15
N LEU A 150 -1.95 -3.25 -6.94
CA LEU A 150 -1.41 -2.46 -8.03
C LEU A 150 -1.31 -0.98 -7.60
N GLY A 151 -0.39 -0.69 -6.70
CA GLY A 151 -0.04 0.66 -6.24
C GLY A 151 1.04 1.30 -7.10
N GLY A 152 1.95 2.06 -6.49
CA GLY A 152 3.19 2.50 -7.14
C GLY A 152 4.02 1.32 -7.63
N PHE A 153 4.07 0.27 -6.81
CA PHE A 153 4.59 -1.07 -7.12
C PHE A 153 3.45 -2.10 -7.12
N ALA A 154 3.61 -3.15 -7.92
CA ALA A 154 2.79 -4.35 -7.81
C ALA A 154 3.40 -5.23 -6.72
N ASN A 155 2.63 -5.49 -5.67
CA ASN A 155 3.01 -6.45 -4.63
C ASN A 155 1.94 -7.53 -4.45
N VAL A 156 2.38 -8.70 -4.01
CA VAL A 156 1.52 -9.87 -3.87
C VAL A 156 1.68 -10.49 -2.50
N SER A 157 0.55 -10.95 -1.94
CA SER A 157 0.49 -11.80 -0.75
C SER A 157 0.03 -13.19 -1.19
N LEU A 158 0.89 -14.19 -1.00
CA LEU A 158 0.65 -15.60 -1.35
C LEU A 158 0.52 -16.42 -0.06
N PRO A 159 -0.68 -16.79 0.36
CA PRO A 159 -0.86 -17.74 1.45
C PRO A 159 -0.30 -19.12 1.07
N GLN A 160 0.58 -19.68 1.87
CA GLN A 160 1.15 -21.02 1.68
C GLN A 160 0.96 -21.84 2.96
N LYS A 161 -0.05 -22.72 2.98
CA LYS A 161 -0.39 -23.63 4.09
C LYS A 161 -0.36 -23.00 5.50
N ALA A 162 0.82 -22.71 6.07
CA ALA A 162 1.00 -22.14 7.40
C ALA A 162 1.77 -20.80 7.40
N GLN A 163 2.15 -20.30 6.23
CA GLN A 163 2.94 -19.07 6.08
C GLN A 163 2.37 -18.19 4.97
N VAL A 164 2.67 -16.90 5.03
CA VAL A 164 2.39 -15.97 3.94
C VAL A 164 3.72 -15.51 3.37
N THR A 165 3.87 -15.63 2.05
CA THR A 165 4.98 -15.00 1.34
C THR A 165 4.48 -13.74 0.69
N ALA A 166 5.10 -12.59 1.00
CA ALA A 166 4.78 -11.32 0.37
C ALA A 166 6.04 -10.73 -0.28
N PHE A 167 5.89 -10.14 -1.48
CA PHE A 167 7.01 -9.52 -2.19
C PHE A 167 6.53 -8.57 -3.29
N ASP A 168 7.42 -7.67 -3.73
CA ASP A 168 7.18 -6.79 -4.87
C ASP A 168 7.51 -7.53 -6.18
N ILE A 169 6.62 -7.35 -7.16
CA ILE A 169 6.76 -7.96 -8.49
C ILE A 169 7.50 -7.01 -9.43
N CYS A 170 6.96 -5.79 -9.59
CA CYS A 170 7.50 -4.75 -10.48
C CYS A 170 6.99 -3.35 -10.10
N ALA A 171 7.62 -2.30 -10.61
CA ALA A 171 7.11 -0.94 -10.53
C ALA A 171 5.90 -0.80 -11.49
N VAL A 172 4.85 -0.08 -11.06
CA VAL A 172 3.60 0.13 -11.82
C VAL A 172 3.32 1.62 -11.94
N ASN A 173 2.41 2.18 -11.11
CA ASN A 173 1.95 3.56 -11.30
C ASN A 173 3.08 4.58 -11.13
N ILE A 174 4.09 4.30 -10.34
CA ILE A 174 5.27 5.17 -10.17
C ILE A 174 6.01 5.43 -11.50
N VAL A 175 5.94 4.51 -12.45
CA VAL A 175 6.51 4.66 -13.79
C VAL A 175 5.46 5.12 -14.79
N LEU A 176 4.27 4.50 -14.77
CA LEU A 176 3.19 4.86 -15.71
C LEU A 176 2.79 6.33 -15.59
N ASN A 177 2.71 6.87 -14.36
CA ASN A 177 2.37 8.27 -14.14
C ASN A 177 3.47 9.22 -14.67
N VAL A 178 4.75 8.86 -14.51
CA VAL A 178 5.85 9.67 -15.07
C VAL A 178 5.77 9.73 -16.60
N LEU A 179 5.47 8.60 -17.26
CA LEU A 179 5.28 8.59 -18.71
C LEU A 179 4.02 9.37 -19.13
N ALA A 180 2.91 9.26 -18.39
CA ALA A 180 1.69 10.01 -18.67
C ALA A 180 1.88 11.52 -18.49
N ASN A 181 2.71 11.94 -17.54
CA ASN A 181 3.04 13.35 -17.30
C ASN A 181 3.76 14.00 -18.51
N GLU A 182 4.44 13.24 -19.36
CA GLU A 182 5.05 13.77 -20.58
C GLU A 182 3.99 14.29 -21.57
N GLU A 183 2.75 13.78 -21.49
CA GLU A 183 1.58 14.26 -22.24
C GLU A 183 0.69 15.24 -21.43
N GLY A 184 1.18 15.71 -20.28
CA GLY A 184 0.43 16.63 -19.41
C GLY A 184 -0.71 15.97 -18.63
N LEU A 185 -0.72 14.64 -18.55
CA LEU A 185 -1.72 13.85 -17.80
C LEU A 185 -1.17 13.48 -16.43
N GLU A 186 -1.98 13.58 -15.39
CA GLU A 186 -1.60 13.13 -14.04
C GLU A 186 -1.36 11.60 -14.00
N TYR A 187 -2.15 10.85 -14.76
CA TYR A 187 -2.04 9.41 -14.95
C TYR A 187 -2.72 8.97 -16.26
N ASP A 188 -2.43 7.76 -16.74
CA ASP A 188 -3.09 7.17 -17.89
C ASP A 188 -4.44 6.56 -17.50
N SER A 189 -5.50 7.36 -17.66
CA SER A 189 -6.87 6.94 -17.30
C SER A 189 -7.29 5.70 -18.07
N GLU A 190 -7.66 4.63 -17.35
CA GLU A 190 -8.09 3.33 -17.90
C GLU A 190 -7.05 2.65 -18.81
N GLY A 191 -5.83 3.19 -18.90
CA GLY A 191 -4.78 2.71 -19.80
C GLY A 191 -5.02 3.08 -21.27
N ASN A 192 -5.71 4.21 -21.51
CA ASN A 192 -6.08 4.61 -22.86
C ASN A 192 -4.87 5.05 -23.69
N LEU A 193 -3.92 5.77 -23.08
CA LEU A 193 -2.67 6.16 -23.72
C LEU A 193 -1.84 4.92 -24.09
N ALA A 194 -1.66 4.01 -23.14
CA ALA A 194 -0.96 2.75 -23.38
C ALA A 194 -1.66 1.89 -24.44
N ARG A 195 -2.99 1.88 -24.49
CA ARG A 195 -3.75 1.12 -25.49
C ARG A 195 -3.55 1.61 -26.91
N ALA A 196 -3.31 2.92 -27.10
CA ALA A 196 -3.10 3.54 -28.40
C ALA A 196 -1.72 3.24 -28.99
N GLY A 197 -0.74 2.89 -28.17
CA GLY A 197 0.63 2.67 -28.59
C GLY A 197 0.91 1.26 -29.13
N HIS A 198 2.14 1.09 -29.62
CA HIS A 198 2.66 -0.15 -30.18
C HIS A 198 3.86 -0.66 -29.35
N LEU A 199 4.07 -1.97 -29.40
CA LEU A 199 5.18 -2.60 -28.69
C LEU A 199 6.52 -2.19 -29.31
N ILE A 200 7.49 -1.82 -28.47
CA ILE A 200 8.89 -1.64 -28.82
C ILE A 200 9.63 -2.90 -28.34
N PRO A 201 9.94 -3.87 -29.25
CA PRO A 201 10.49 -5.17 -28.86
C PRO A 201 11.85 -5.08 -28.11
N GLU A 202 12.68 -4.12 -28.52
CA GLU A 202 14.01 -3.90 -27.94
C GLU A 202 13.89 -3.38 -26.50
N LEU A 203 12.98 -2.43 -26.24
CA LEU A 203 12.68 -1.93 -24.90
C LEU A 203 12.12 -3.04 -24.02
N LEU A 204 11.17 -3.83 -24.53
CA LEU A 204 10.61 -4.94 -23.77
C LEU A 204 11.70 -5.95 -23.38
N SER A 205 12.56 -6.32 -24.32
CA SER A 205 13.67 -7.25 -24.06
C SER A 205 14.63 -6.69 -23.01
N ALA A 206 14.96 -5.40 -23.07
CA ALA A 206 15.84 -4.77 -22.10
C ALA A 206 15.23 -4.75 -20.69
N LEU A 207 13.92 -4.42 -20.57
CA LEU A 207 13.19 -4.46 -19.31
C LEU A 207 13.14 -5.86 -18.70
N GLU A 208 12.88 -6.89 -19.50
CA GLU A 208 12.78 -8.27 -19.04
C GLU A 208 14.14 -8.84 -18.57
N ASN A 209 15.25 -8.33 -19.07
CA ASN A 209 16.61 -8.75 -18.71
C ASN A 209 17.14 -8.06 -17.43
N LEU A 210 16.40 -7.15 -16.80
CA LEU A 210 16.84 -6.55 -15.55
C LEU A 210 16.98 -7.61 -14.45
N GLU A 211 18.09 -7.55 -13.73
CA GLU A 211 18.49 -8.56 -12.70
C GLU A 211 17.41 -8.81 -11.65
N TYR A 212 16.65 -7.76 -11.26
CA TYR A 212 15.60 -7.88 -10.26
C TYR A 212 14.55 -8.95 -10.61
N TYR A 213 14.18 -9.06 -11.87
CA TYR A 213 13.17 -10.01 -12.33
C TYR A 213 13.63 -11.47 -12.31
N GLN A 214 14.93 -11.69 -12.21
CA GLN A 214 15.54 -13.03 -12.04
C GLN A 214 15.62 -13.45 -10.56
N LYS A 215 15.47 -12.51 -9.61
CA LYS A 215 15.54 -12.80 -8.17
C LYS A 215 14.32 -13.58 -7.70
N LYS A 216 14.59 -14.58 -6.84
CA LYS A 216 13.51 -15.33 -6.17
C LYS A 216 12.92 -14.51 -5.02
N ALA A 217 11.65 -14.80 -4.69
CA ALA A 217 11.02 -14.25 -3.49
C ALA A 217 11.66 -14.84 -2.20
N PRO A 218 11.67 -14.10 -1.08
CA PRO A 218 11.16 -12.74 -0.92
C PRO A 218 12.09 -11.68 -1.55
N LYS A 219 11.50 -10.62 -2.12
CA LYS A 219 12.24 -9.50 -2.72
C LYS A 219 11.40 -8.22 -2.63
N SER A 220 12.05 -7.07 -2.53
CA SER A 220 11.40 -5.76 -2.47
C SER A 220 12.01 -4.76 -3.46
N LEU A 221 11.25 -3.71 -3.79
CA LEU A 221 11.62 -2.61 -4.66
C LEU A 221 11.47 -1.28 -3.93
N GLY A 222 12.42 -0.37 -4.18
CA GLY A 222 12.33 1.03 -3.80
C GLY A 222 12.38 1.95 -5.01
N ILE A 223 12.03 3.22 -4.79
CA ILE A 223 12.13 4.26 -5.83
C ILE A 223 13.56 4.43 -6.34
N GLU A 224 14.55 4.16 -5.50
CA GLU A 224 15.96 4.24 -5.84
C GLU A 224 16.30 3.31 -6.98
N TRP A 225 15.78 2.07 -6.95
CA TRP A 225 15.99 1.10 -8.02
C TRP A 225 15.30 1.55 -9.33
N VAL A 226 14.12 2.14 -9.23
CA VAL A 226 13.40 2.69 -10.41
C VAL A 226 14.21 3.82 -11.03
N ASN A 227 14.70 4.74 -10.20
CA ASN A 227 15.54 5.87 -10.64
C ASN A 227 16.86 5.41 -11.28
N GLU A 228 17.44 4.34 -10.76
CA GLU A 228 18.72 3.81 -11.23
C GLU A 228 18.59 2.93 -12.49
N LYS A 229 17.53 2.15 -12.60
CA LYS A 229 17.42 1.09 -13.62
C LYS A 229 16.32 1.32 -14.66
N ILE A 230 15.13 1.79 -14.23
CA ILE A 230 13.97 1.90 -15.13
C ILE A 230 14.00 3.22 -15.91
N PHE A 231 14.10 4.36 -15.23
CA PHE A 231 14.06 5.65 -15.93
C PHE A 231 15.22 5.85 -16.90
N PRO A 232 16.50 5.52 -16.58
CA PRO A 232 17.58 5.62 -17.57
C PRO A 232 17.40 4.70 -18.77
N LEU A 233 16.72 3.55 -18.58
CA LEU A 233 16.41 2.65 -19.68
C LEU A 233 15.30 3.25 -20.58
N LEU A 234 14.23 3.77 -20.00
CA LEU A 234 13.15 4.45 -20.73
C LEU A 234 13.64 5.68 -21.48
N ASP A 235 14.60 6.42 -20.93
CA ASP A 235 15.21 7.60 -21.55
C ASP A 235 15.97 7.29 -22.85
N GLN A 236 16.53 6.08 -22.98
CA GLN A 236 17.15 5.65 -24.22
C GLN A 236 16.17 5.57 -25.41
N TYR A 237 14.87 5.47 -25.10
CA TYR A 237 13.79 5.36 -26.09
C TYR A 237 12.94 6.65 -26.18
N ARG A 238 13.46 7.79 -25.71
CA ARG A 238 12.73 9.08 -25.77
C ARG A 238 12.38 9.56 -27.16
N THR A 239 13.04 9.05 -28.19
CA THR A 239 12.70 9.36 -29.60
C THR A 239 11.46 8.63 -30.09
N ASN A 240 11.00 7.58 -29.39
CA ASN A 240 9.74 6.90 -29.65
C ASN A 240 8.58 7.70 -29.03
N LEU A 241 7.38 7.53 -29.59
CA LEU A 241 6.17 8.11 -29.02
C LEU A 241 5.97 7.67 -27.57
N VAL A 242 5.40 8.53 -26.74
CA VAL A 242 5.14 8.19 -25.34
C VAL A 242 4.13 7.05 -25.25
N GLU A 243 3.15 7.00 -26.15
CA GLU A 243 2.17 5.92 -26.24
C GLU A 243 2.84 4.56 -26.45
N ASP A 244 3.88 4.48 -27.28
CA ASP A 244 4.61 3.23 -27.53
C ASP A 244 5.44 2.81 -26.30
N ARG A 245 6.05 3.77 -25.60
CA ARG A 245 6.82 3.51 -24.38
C ARG A 245 5.92 3.06 -23.24
N ILE A 246 4.80 3.74 -22.99
CA ILE A 246 3.86 3.38 -21.93
C ILE A 246 3.12 2.07 -22.26
N HIS A 247 2.82 1.80 -23.55
CA HIS A 247 2.31 0.53 -24.02
C HIS A 247 3.28 -0.61 -23.67
N THR A 248 4.54 -0.45 -24.07
CA THR A 248 5.58 -1.46 -23.84
C THR A 248 5.79 -1.72 -22.36
N TYR A 249 5.80 -0.66 -21.54
CA TYR A 249 5.94 -0.80 -20.10
C TYR A 249 4.73 -1.48 -19.46
N THR A 250 3.50 -1.14 -19.87
CA THR A 250 2.27 -1.80 -19.41
C THR A 250 2.25 -3.28 -19.78
N TYR A 251 2.71 -3.60 -21.00
CA TYR A 251 2.87 -4.98 -21.45
C TYR A 251 3.89 -5.75 -20.61
N HIS A 252 5.03 -5.13 -20.29
CA HIS A 252 6.04 -5.69 -19.38
C HIS A 252 5.46 -5.98 -17.99
N ILE A 253 4.74 -5.01 -17.38
CA ILE A 253 4.06 -5.20 -16.09
C ILE A 253 3.16 -6.46 -16.15
N ALA A 254 2.33 -6.54 -17.17
CA ALA A 254 1.37 -7.65 -17.30
C ALA A 254 2.09 -9.01 -17.44
N LYS A 255 3.21 -9.08 -18.16
CA LYS A 255 4.04 -10.30 -18.25
C LYS A 255 4.66 -10.68 -16.93
N GLN A 256 5.26 -9.71 -16.19
CA GLN A 256 5.88 -9.98 -14.90
C GLN A 256 4.83 -10.52 -13.91
N ILE A 257 3.69 -9.86 -13.80
CA ILE A 257 2.61 -10.29 -12.92
C ILE A 257 2.06 -11.65 -13.35
N GLY A 258 1.76 -11.81 -14.65
CA GLY A 258 1.20 -13.07 -15.19
C GLY A 258 2.10 -14.28 -14.94
N SER A 259 3.42 -14.08 -14.86
CA SER A 259 4.39 -15.16 -14.61
C SER A 259 4.29 -15.75 -13.20
N ILE A 260 3.75 -15.00 -12.23
CA ILE A 260 3.67 -15.41 -10.82
C ILE A 260 2.52 -16.40 -10.59
N PHE A 261 1.41 -16.28 -11.33
CA PHE A 261 0.15 -16.97 -11.03
C PHE A 261 -0.08 -18.23 -11.86
N LYS A 262 0.93 -19.10 -11.99
CA LYS A 262 0.83 -20.29 -12.87
C LYS A 262 -0.18 -21.35 -12.42
N ASN A 263 -0.45 -21.47 -11.10
CA ASN A 263 -1.26 -22.50 -10.48
C ASN A 263 -2.25 -21.94 -9.46
N THR A 264 -2.65 -20.68 -9.59
CA THR A 264 -3.55 -20.01 -8.64
C THR A 264 -4.97 -19.96 -9.23
N ASP A 265 -6.00 -20.33 -8.44
CA ASP A 265 -7.38 -20.39 -8.91
C ASP A 265 -8.01 -18.98 -9.02
N SER A 266 -7.71 -18.07 -8.09
CA SER A 266 -8.29 -16.73 -8.04
C SER A 266 -7.35 -15.71 -7.40
N VAL A 267 -7.35 -14.49 -7.95
CA VAL A 267 -6.52 -13.37 -7.49
C VAL A 267 -7.41 -12.15 -7.25
N LEU A 268 -7.40 -11.62 -6.04
CA LEU A 268 -8.00 -10.32 -5.74
C LEU A 268 -7.05 -9.22 -6.20
N ILE A 269 -7.53 -8.26 -7.00
CA ILE A 269 -6.76 -7.09 -7.43
C ILE A 269 -7.29 -5.84 -6.71
N THR A 270 -6.37 -5.06 -6.11
CA THR A 270 -6.66 -3.78 -5.44
C THR A 270 -5.62 -2.74 -5.80
N GLY A 271 -5.77 -1.50 -5.29
CA GLY A 271 -4.90 -0.36 -5.60
C GLY A 271 -5.28 0.35 -6.89
N GLY A 272 -4.75 1.55 -7.11
CA GLY A 272 -5.14 2.42 -8.23
C GLY A 272 -5.00 1.79 -9.62
N GLY A 273 -3.99 0.92 -9.82
CA GLY A 273 -3.79 0.19 -11.07
C GLY A 273 -4.90 -0.82 -11.41
N ALA A 274 -5.76 -1.18 -10.44
CA ALA A 274 -6.97 -1.98 -10.71
C ALA A 274 -7.96 -1.26 -11.63
N LYS A 275 -7.89 0.08 -11.70
CA LYS A 275 -8.71 0.93 -12.58
C LYS A 275 -8.15 1.04 -14.01
N ASN A 276 -6.94 0.53 -14.26
CA ASN A 276 -6.32 0.50 -15.58
C ASN A 276 -6.87 -0.70 -16.39
N ASN A 277 -7.96 -0.48 -17.11
CA ASN A 277 -8.65 -1.51 -17.89
C ASN A 277 -7.77 -2.18 -18.93
N TYR A 278 -6.80 -1.44 -19.49
CA TYR A 278 -5.86 -2.01 -20.47
C TYR A 278 -4.89 -2.99 -19.80
N LEU A 279 -4.30 -2.62 -18.66
CA LEU A 279 -3.45 -3.52 -17.87
C LEU A 279 -4.22 -4.79 -17.48
N ILE A 280 -5.45 -4.65 -16.97
CA ILE A 280 -6.29 -5.80 -16.61
C ILE A 280 -6.57 -6.71 -17.81
N SER A 281 -6.81 -6.14 -18.99
CA SER A 281 -7.00 -6.94 -20.22
C SER A 281 -5.76 -7.75 -20.59
N LEU A 282 -4.56 -7.17 -20.42
CA LEU A 282 -3.30 -7.86 -20.66
C LEU A 282 -3.03 -8.95 -19.63
N LEU A 283 -3.36 -8.73 -18.34
CA LEU A 283 -3.25 -9.75 -17.29
C LEU A 283 -4.09 -10.99 -17.66
N ASN A 284 -5.33 -10.78 -18.11
CA ASN A 284 -6.20 -11.89 -18.56
C ASN A 284 -5.65 -12.59 -19.82
N LYS A 285 -4.84 -11.91 -20.63
CA LYS A 285 -4.17 -12.51 -21.78
C LYS A 285 -2.96 -13.37 -21.38
N PHE A 286 -2.19 -12.95 -20.36
CA PHE A 286 -0.96 -13.62 -19.96
C PHE A 286 -1.15 -14.68 -18.86
N SER A 287 -2.30 -14.70 -18.21
CA SER A 287 -2.60 -15.67 -17.15
C SER A 287 -3.98 -16.28 -17.33
N LYS A 288 -4.10 -17.55 -16.94
CA LYS A 288 -5.39 -18.27 -16.93
C LYS A 288 -6.12 -18.19 -15.60
N VAL A 289 -5.58 -17.47 -14.63
CA VAL A 289 -6.21 -17.30 -13.32
C VAL A 289 -7.40 -16.34 -13.40
N LYS A 290 -8.35 -16.49 -12.50
CA LYS A 290 -9.47 -15.56 -12.37
C LYS A 290 -9.02 -14.33 -11.60
N PHE A 291 -8.84 -13.21 -12.29
CA PHE A 291 -8.67 -11.91 -11.67
C PHE A 291 -10.02 -11.32 -11.25
N SER A 292 -10.13 -10.85 -10.02
CA SER A 292 -11.35 -10.26 -9.46
C SER A 292 -11.01 -8.89 -8.86
N ILE A 293 -11.74 -7.87 -9.29
CA ILE A 293 -11.67 -6.53 -8.72
C ILE A 293 -12.86 -6.42 -7.77
N PRO A 294 -12.65 -6.13 -6.48
CA PRO A 294 -13.73 -6.03 -5.51
C PRO A 294 -14.52 -4.72 -5.67
N ASP A 295 -15.45 -4.47 -4.73
CA ASP A 295 -16.13 -3.19 -4.62
C ASP A 295 -15.13 -2.01 -4.63
N PRO A 296 -15.45 -0.88 -5.30
CA PRO A 296 -14.58 0.30 -5.36
C PRO A 296 -14.08 0.78 -3.99
N LEU A 297 -14.91 0.71 -2.93
CA LEU A 297 -14.48 1.07 -1.58
C LEU A 297 -13.32 0.18 -1.08
N VAL A 298 -13.36 -1.11 -1.41
CA VAL A 298 -12.25 -2.02 -1.05
C VAL A 298 -11.01 -1.72 -1.92
N VAL A 299 -11.19 -1.41 -3.20
CA VAL A 299 -10.06 -1.03 -4.08
C VAL A 299 -9.32 0.19 -3.53
N ASP A 300 -10.07 1.23 -3.14
CA ASP A 300 -9.51 2.52 -2.75
C ASP A 300 -9.07 2.56 -1.26
N PHE A 301 -9.75 1.82 -0.37
CA PHE A 301 -9.55 1.91 1.07
C PHE A 301 -9.05 0.61 1.72
N LYS A 302 -8.58 -0.37 0.95
CA LYS A 302 -8.11 -1.66 1.49
C LYS A 302 -7.06 -1.50 2.60
N GLU A 303 -6.13 -0.58 2.42
CA GLU A 303 -5.07 -0.38 3.41
C GLU A 303 -5.64 0.17 4.74
N ALA A 304 -6.54 1.16 4.67
CA ALA A 304 -7.23 1.68 5.85
C ALA A 304 -8.12 0.62 6.52
N LEU A 305 -8.83 -0.21 5.73
CA LEU A 305 -9.58 -1.36 6.22
C LEU A 305 -8.68 -2.33 6.99
N ILE A 306 -7.51 -2.67 6.44
CA ILE A 306 -6.59 -3.61 7.08
C ILE A 306 -6.00 -3.00 8.36
N PHE A 307 -5.64 -1.72 8.39
CA PHE A 307 -5.19 -1.08 9.63
C PHE A 307 -6.29 -1.03 10.69
N ALA A 308 -7.57 -0.86 10.33
CA ALA A 308 -8.68 -1.03 11.27
C ALA A 308 -8.71 -2.46 11.84
N PHE A 309 -8.52 -3.46 10.99
CA PHE A 309 -8.47 -4.87 11.41
C PHE A 309 -7.24 -5.19 12.30
N LEU A 310 -6.07 -4.60 12.03
CA LEU A 310 -4.90 -4.73 12.91
C LEU A 310 -5.19 -4.20 14.32
N GLY A 311 -5.90 -3.06 14.41
CA GLY A 311 -6.35 -2.51 15.70
C GLY A 311 -7.29 -3.46 16.42
N LEU A 312 -8.26 -4.06 15.73
CA LEU A 312 -9.17 -5.06 16.30
C LEU A 312 -8.41 -6.27 16.83
N LEU A 313 -7.49 -6.85 16.05
CA LEU A 313 -6.68 -7.97 16.49
C LEU A 313 -5.83 -7.61 17.71
N ARG A 314 -5.32 -6.36 17.77
CA ARG A 314 -4.54 -5.90 18.93
C ARG A 314 -5.37 -5.79 20.20
N ILE A 315 -6.60 -5.27 20.12
CA ILE A 315 -7.53 -5.20 21.26
C ILE A 315 -7.89 -6.62 21.76
N GLU A 316 -8.12 -7.54 20.83
CA GLU A 316 -8.38 -8.95 21.17
C GLU A 316 -7.13 -9.75 21.58
N ASN A 317 -5.97 -9.09 21.65
CA ASN A 317 -4.67 -9.70 21.94
C ASN A 317 -4.36 -10.90 21.02
N GLN A 318 -4.76 -10.79 19.74
CA GLN A 318 -4.44 -11.75 18.68
C GLN A 318 -3.22 -11.29 17.91
N VAL A 319 -2.52 -12.23 17.28
CA VAL A 319 -1.42 -11.93 16.35
C VAL A 319 -1.91 -11.03 15.22
N ASN A 320 -1.23 -9.90 15.01
CA ASN A 320 -1.50 -8.97 13.93
C ASN A 320 -0.25 -8.65 13.07
N CYS A 321 0.90 -9.23 13.43
CA CYS A 321 2.13 -9.13 12.67
C CYS A 321 2.74 -10.52 12.47
N LEU A 322 3.05 -10.88 11.23
CA LEU A 322 3.56 -12.21 10.85
C LEU A 322 5.07 -12.17 10.62
N SER A 323 5.80 -12.92 11.44
CA SER A 323 7.25 -13.07 11.33
C SER A 323 7.69 -13.64 9.97
N SER A 324 6.88 -14.51 9.38
CA SER A 324 7.13 -15.05 8.03
C SER A 324 7.12 -14.01 6.92
N VAL A 325 6.58 -12.82 7.19
CA VAL A 325 6.47 -11.70 6.25
C VAL A 325 7.50 -10.61 6.57
N THR A 326 7.60 -10.23 7.85
CA THR A 326 8.45 -9.11 8.26
C THR A 326 9.87 -9.52 8.62
N GLY A 327 10.11 -10.81 8.85
CA GLY A 327 11.41 -11.31 9.31
C GLY A 327 11.65 -11.15 10.81
N ALA A 328 10.65 -10.75 11.60
CA ALA A 328 10.75 -10.69 13.05
C ALA A 328 11.02 -12.08 13.68
N SER A 329 11.53 -12.09 14.89
CA SER A 329 11.88 -13.34 15.59
C SER A 329 10.67 -14.23 15.93
N ALA A 330 9.46 -13.67 16.01
CA ALA A 330 8.21 -14.39 16.23
C ALA A 330 7.00 -13.60 15.74
N ASP A 331 5.88 -14.31 15.52
CA ASP A 331 4.57 -13.69 15.32
C ASP A 331 4.17 -12.96 16.62
N HIS A 332 3.61 -11.76 16.50
CA HIS A 332 3.29 -10.95 17.69
C HIS A 332 2.06 -10.07 17.48
N SER A 333 1.58 -9.52 18.60
CA SER A 333 0.47 -8.56 18.64
C SER A 333 1.03 -7.15 18.82
N SER A 334 1.24 -6.44 17.73
CA SER A 334 1.84 -5.11 17.69
C SER A 334 0.82 -3.99 17.90
N GLY A 335 1.31 -2.87 18.40
CA GLY A 335 0.57 -1.63 18.56
C GLY A 335 0.39 -1.20 20.02
N ASN A 336 0.43 0.12 20.22
CA ASN A 336 0.13 0.76 21.50
C ASN A 336 -1.37 1.05 21.61
N ILE A 337 -1.95 0.95 22.81
CA ILE A 337 -3.35 1.30 23.09
C ILE A 337 -3.36 2.48 24.05
N PHE A 338 -3.97 3.58 23.64
CA PHE A 338 -4.17 4.76 24.45
C PHE A 338 -5.66 4.98 24.71
N TYR A 339 -6.03 5.22 25.95
CA TYR A 339 -7.38 5.56 26.37
C TYR A 339 -7.51 7.08 26.56
N PRO A 340 -8.71 7.66 26.37
CA PRO A 340 -8.98 9.12 26.55
C PRO A 340 -8.61 9.67 27.90
#